data_170101c256b5dbfa6abeb94e2c0c0db8
#
_entry.id   170101c256b5dbfa6abeb94e2c0c0db8
#
_cell.length_a   1.000
_cell.length_b   1.000
_cell.length_c   1.000
_cell.angle_alpha   90.00
_cell.angle_beta   90.00
_cell.angle_gamma   90.00
#
_symmetry.space_group_name_H-M   'P 1'
#
loop_
_entity.id
_entity.type
_entity.pdbx_description
1 polymer ?
#
loop_
_entity_poly.entity_id
_entity_poly.type
_entity_poly.pdbx_seq_one_letter_code
_entity_poly.pdbx_strand_id
1 'polypeptide(L)'
;MTRLQDDFYEYVNGKWAETAVIPDDKPSTGGFMDLDRDIENLMLDITGKWQRGEELPEDSILQNFVKYHKMVADFDAREVAGVAPAMPLINEIKALSSFEDYTSKLGTYELAGKPNLMPFSVSPDYMNAQMNVLWGEAPAHILPDTTYYEEGNEKGPELLAIWRQMMEKLLSKFDFSEEEIKDILDKVIAADAELAKYVLSNEEKSEYNKLYHPYEWADFKALVPELPLDTFFTEVIGQTPDKIIVPEERFWKEFAPTFYSAANWETLHAKLKLGAALSWTLFLTEEIRVLAGEYSRTIAGIPEPRPKEKAALSIAEVPYSQALGLWYAGEKFSPEAKADVEHKVATMIDVYKERLEKADWLAPETREKAIVKLNVITPHIGYPEKLPETYAKKVIDESKTLVENAQTLYEISIAHSWSKWNQPVDRSEWHMPANMVNAYYDPQQNQIVFPAAILQAPFYDLHQSSSANYGGIGAVIAH
;
A
#
# COMPACT_ATOMS: atom_id res chain seq x y z
N MET A 1 -18.00 -29.27 26.81
CA MET A 1 -16.67 -29.02 26.19
C MET A 1 -16.48 -30.03 25.07
N THR A 2 -16.24 -29.56 23.87
CA THR A 2 -15.92 -30.37 22.72
C THR A 2 -14.58 -31.10 22.97
N ARG A 3 -14.44 -32.37 22.57
CA ARG A 3 -13.19 -33.09 22.75
C ARG A 3 -12.21 -32.72 21.63
N LEU A 4 -10.92 -32.70 21.94
CA LEU A 4 -9.82 -32.43 20.98
C LEU A 4 -9.94 -33.21 19.66
N GLN A 5 -10.43 -34.49 19.74
CA GLN A 5 -10.54 -35.37 18.60
C GLN A 5 -11.80 -35.15 17.75
N ASP A 6 -12.80 -34.47 18.29
CA ASP A 6 -14.07 -34.22 17.62
C ASP A 6 -14.04 -32.92 16.81
N ASP A 7 -13.52 -31.86 17.43
CA ASP A 7 -13.33 -30.54 16.81
C ASP A 7 -12.17 -29.83 17.51
N PHE A 8 -11.02 -29.79 16.84
CA PHE A 8 -9.82 -29.19 17.40
C PHE A 8 -9.94 -27.66 17.51
N TYR A 9 -10.57 -27.03 16.52
CA TYR A 9 -10.77 -25.58 16.54
C TYR A 9 -11.65 -25.15 17.72
N GLU A 10 -12.79 -25.79 17.87
CA GLU A 10 -13.71 -25.51 18.97
C GLU A 10 -13.11 -25.86 20.35
N TYR A 11 -12.31 -26.94 20.42
CA TYR A 11 -11.60 -27.30 21.64
C TYR A 11 -10.64 -26.20 22.11
N VAL A 12 -9.88 -25.60 21.16
CA VAL A 12 -8.89 -24.56 21.46
C VAL A 12 -9.54 -23.20 21.62
N ASN A 13 -10.45 -22.82 20.74
CA ASN A 13 -10.94 -21.46 20.59
C ASN A 13 -12.35 -21.23 21.17
N GLY A 14 -13.14 -22.28 21.47
CA GLY A 14 -14.55 -22.15 21.82
C GLY A 14 -14.80 -21.22 22.98
N LYS A 15 -14.02 -21.30 24.07
CA LYS A 15 -14.15 -20.40 25.22
C LYS A 15 -13.82 -18.93 24.89
N TRP A 16 -12.84 -18.70 24.03
CA TRP A 16 -12.50 -17.36 23.55
C TRP A 16 -13.62 -16.84 22.65
N ALA A 17 -14.13 -17.67 21.73
CA ALA A 17 -15.20 -17.30 20.82
C ALA A 17 -16.50 -16.88 21.50
N GLU A 18 -16.83 -17.50 22.67
CA GLU A 18 -18.01 -17.14 23.48
C GLU A 18 -17.98 -15.69 24.01
N THR A 19 -16.77 -15.10 24.14
CA THR A 19 -16.58 -13.78 24.77
C THR A 19 -15.88 -12.78 23.84
N ALA A 20 -15.39 -13.22 22.70
CA ALA A 20 -14.71 -12.37 21.75
C ALA A 20 -15.66 -11.30 21.18
N VAL A 21 -15.20 -10.06 21.15
CA VAL A 21 -15.93 -8.91 20.60
C VAL A 21 -15.08 -8.30 19.48
N ILE A 22 -15.67 -8.16 18.31
CA ILE A 22 -15.05 -7.40 17.22
C ILE A 22 -15.23 -5.92 17.54
N PRO A 23 -14.14 -5.12 17.64
CA PRO A 23 -14.27 -3.68 17.84
C PRO A 23 -14.99 -3.02 16.67
N ASP A 24 -15.79 -1.99 16.93
CA ASP A 24 -16.62 -1.33 15.91
C ASP A 24 -15.80 -0.70 14.78
N ASP A 25 -14.53 -0.36 15.03
CA ASP A 25 -13.57 0.20 14.05
C ASP A 25 -12.69 -0.86 13.36
N LYS A 26 -13.00 -2.15 13.53
CA LYS A 26 -12.23 -3.28 12.97
C LYS A 26 -13.13 -4.27 12.21
N PRO A 27 -12.62 -4.97 11.19
CA PRO A 27 -13.39 -5.95 10.43
C PRO A 27 -13.49 -7.33 11.12
N SER A 28 -12.59 -7.61 12.06
CA SER A 28 -12.44 -8.93 12.68
C SER A 28 -11.71 -8.84 14.02
N THR A 29 -11.66 -9.97 14.76
CA THR A 29 -10.83 -10.14 15.95
C THR A 29 -10.17 -11.53 15.93
N GLY A 30 -9.08 -11.70 16.68
CA GLY A 30 -8.29 -12.92 16.76
C GLY A 30 -6.88 -12.64 17.24
N GLY A 31 -6.03 -13.65 17.34
CA GLY A 31 -4.70 -13.52 17.93
C GLY A 31 -3.82 -12.45 17.25
N PHE A 32 -3.87 -12.34 15.92
CA PHE A 32 -3.15 -11.28 15.19
C PHE A 32 -3.74 -9.90 15.47
N MET A 33 -5.08 -9.77 15.48
CA MET A 33 -5.78 -8.51 15.71
C MET A 33 -5.64 -8.03 17.14
N ASP A 34 -5.59 -8.95 18.10
CA ASP A 34 -5.38 -8.62 19.51
C ASP A 34 -3.95 -8.09 19.73
N LEU A 35 -2.94 -8.72 19.12
CA LEU A 35 -1.57 -8.23 19.16
C LEU A 35 -1.40 -6.88 18.44
N ASP A 36 -2.02 -6.69 17.27
CA ASP A 36 -2.05 -5.41 16.54
C ASP A 36 -2.65 -4.30 17.41
N ARG A 37 -3.75 -4.58 18.10
CA ARG A 37 -4.39 -3.63 19.03
C ARG A 37 -3.49 -3.27 20.21
N ASP A 38 -2.77 -4.23 20.76
CA ASP A 38 -1.85 -3.98 21.89
C ASP A 38 -0.70 -3.09 21.45
N ILE A 39 -0.17 -3.28 20.24
CA ILE A 39 0.86 -2.42 19.64
C ILE A 39 0.30 -1.03 19.33
N GLU A 40 -0.90 -0.94 18.73
CA GLU A 40 -1.59 0.32 18.49
C GLU A 40 -1.73 1.13 19.79
N ASN A 41 -2.18 0.49 20.88
CA ASN A 41 -2.32 1.14 22.18
C ASN A 41 -0.96 1.60 22.74
N LEU A 42 0.09 0.80 22.60
CA LEU A 42 1.44 1.18 22.99
C LEU A 42 1.91 2.41 22.21
N MET A 43 1.73 2.40 20.89
CA MET A 43 2.13 3.52 20.03
C MET A 43 1.35 4.79 20.34
N LEU A 44 0.05 4.69 20.65
CA LEU A 44 -0.77 5.82 21.10
C LEU A 44 -0.27 6.41 22.42
N ASP A 45 0.05 5.56 23.42
CA ASP A 45 0.57 6.03 24.71
C ASP A 45 1.90 6.76 24.55
N ILE A 46 2.85 6.15 23.85
CA ILE A 46 4.19 6.71 23.66
C ILE A 46 4.16 7.98 22.83
N THR A 47 3.46 7.98 21.70
CA THR A 47 3.39 9.18 20.85
C THR A 47 2.62 10.31 21.52
N GLY A 48 1.64 9.97 22.36
CA GLY A 48 0.95 10.94 23.22
C GLY A 48 1.89 11.58 24.26
N LYS A 49 2.78 10.80 24.89
CA LYS A 49 3.85 11.32 25.77
C LYS A 49 4.78 12.25 25.02
N TRP A 50 5.25 11.84 23.86
CA TRP A 50 6.13 12.67 23.01
C TRP A 50 5.48 14.01 22.62
N GLN A 51 4.19 14.00 22.28
CA GLN A 51 3.45 15.23 21.98
C GLN A 51 3.40 16.21 23.16
N ARG A 52 3.35 15.72 24.39
CA ARG A 52 3.38 16.53 25.61
C ARG A 52 4.80 16.94 26.02
N GLY A 53 5.83 16.52 25.28
CA GLY A 53 7.24 16.79 25.60
C GLY A 53 7.83 15.85 26.66
N GLU A 54 7.14 14.75 26.97
CA GLU A 54 7.61 13.72 27.89
C GLU A 54 8.40 12.66 27.10
N GLU A 55 9.55 12.25 27.61
CA GLU A 55 10.38 11.18 27.02
C GLU A 55 10.65 11.36 25.51
N LEU A 56 10.84 12.62 25.05
CA LEU A 56 11.09 12.90 23.65
C LEU A 56 12.32 12.15 23.14
N PRO A 57 12.22 11.48 21.97
CA PRO A 57 13.39 10.83 21.38
C PRO A 57 14.47 11.85 21.00
N GLU A 58 15.75 11.48 21.15
CA GLU A 58 16.87 12.30 20.69
C GLU A 58 17.03 12.28 19.17
N ASP A 59 16.51 11.24 18.51
CA ASP A 59 16.58 11.07 17.07
C ASP A 59 15.78 12.15 16.33
N SER A 60 16.43 12.86 15.40
CA SER A 60 15.85 13.96 14.67
C SER A 60 14.71 13.55 13.74
N ILE A 61 14.70 12.31 13.23
CA ILE A 61 13.65 11.78 12.36
C ILE A 61 12.37 11.59 13.20
N LEU A 62 12.52 11.00 14.40
CA LEU A 62 11.39 10.83 15.32
C LEU A 62 10.88 12.17 15.85
N GLN A 63 11.75 13.18 16.04
CA GLN A 63 11.31 14.53 16.36
C GLN A 63 10.47 15.16 15.23
N ASN A 64 10.83 14.94 13.97
CA ASN A 64 10.02 15.38 12.83
C ASN A 64 8.69 14.62 12.76
N PHE A 65 8.68 13.32 13.06
CA PHE A 65 7.42 12.58 13.23
C PHE A 65 6.52 13.23 14.30
N VAL A 66 7.06 13.57 15.47
CA VAL A 66 6.28 14.22 16.55
C VAL A 66 5.66 15.53 16.09
N LYS A 67 6.43 16.36 15.38
CA LYS A 67 5.90 17.62 14.79
C LYS A 67 4.77 17.34 13.81
N TYR A 68 4.98 16.39 12.90
CA TYR A 68 3.96 16.02 11.92
C TYR A 68 2.71 15.46 12.58
N HIS A 69 2.88 14.54 13.55
CA HIS A 69 1.74 13.97 14.29
C HIS A 69 0.95 15.04 15.04
N LYS A 70 1.59 16.04 15.64
CA LYS A 70 0.89 17.19 16.26
C LYS A 70 0.00 17.92 15.25
N MET A 71 0.52 18.18 14.04
CA MET A 71 -0.25 18.84 12.99
C MET A 71 -1.42 17.99 12.50
N VAL A 72 -1.21 16.67 12.32
CA VAL A 72 -2.26 15.72 11.89
C VAL A 72 -3.36 15.61 12.96
N ALA A 73 -2.99 15.59 14.23
CA ALA A 73 -3.90 15.44 15.37
C ALA A 73 -4.63 16.73 15.77
N ASP A 74 -4.23 17.89 15.24
CA ASP A 74 -4.90 19.18 15.51
C ASP A 74 -6.17 19.31 14.66
N PHE A 75 -7.20 18.55 15.05
CA PHE A 75 -8.49 18.58 14.36
C PHE A 75 -9.17 19.96 14.47
N ASP A 76 -8.92 20.74 15.51
CA ASP A 76 -9.50 22.09 15.65
C ASP A 76 -8.91 23.03 14.57
N ALA A 77 -7.59 23.00 14.35
CA ALA A 77 -6.97 23.74 13.26
C ALA A 77 -7.46 23.26 11.89
N ARG A 78 -7.66 21.96 11.70
CA ARG A 78 -8.19 21.37 10.46
C ARG A 78 -9.64 21.82 10.20
N GLU A 79 -10.50 21.86 11.23
CA GLU A 79 -11.87 22.38 11.10
C GLU A 79 -11.88 23.87 10.70
N VAL A 80 -10.99 24.68 11.27
CA VAL A 80 -10.85 26.11 10.91
C VAL A 80 -10.38 26.27 9.47
N ALA A 81 -9.42 25.44 9.00
CA ALA A 81 -8.92 25.47 7.63
C ALA A 81 -9.96 24.99 6.60
N GLY A 82 -10.86 24.08 7.01
CA GLY A 82 -11.91 23.52 6.15
C GLY A 82 -11.34 22.84 4.91
N VAL A 83 -11.90 23.18 3.74
CA VAL A 83 -11.46 22.66 2.44
C VAL A 83 -10.39 23.53 1.77
N ALA A 84 -10.09 24.70 2.32
CA ALA A 84 -9.19 25.67 1.70
C ALA A 84 -7.82 25.09 1.29
N PRO A 85 -7.18 24.18 2.07
CA PRO A 85 -5.89 23.60 1.68
C PRO A 85 -5.93 22.73 0.42
N ALA A 86 -7.10 22.16 0.06
CA ALA A 86 -7.25 21.33 -1.16
C ALA A 86 -7.60 22.16 -2.40
N MET A 87 -8.15 23.36 -2.22
CA MET A 87 -8.67 24.17 -3.33
C MET A 87 -7.64 24.56 -4.39
N PRO A 88 -6.36 24.86 -4.06
CA PRO A 88 -5.36 25.16 -5.09
C PRO A 88 -5.21 24.03 -6.12
N LEU A 89 -5.12 22.77 -5.69
CA LEU A 89 -5.04 21.62 -6.59
C LEU A 89 -6.32 21.44 -7.40
N ILE A 90 -7.49 21.52 -6.76
CA ILE A 90 -8.78 21.39 -7.42
C ILE A 90 -8.95 22.47 -8.51
N ASN A 91 -8.61 23.71 -8.22
CA ASN A 91 -8.70 24.81 -9.17
C ASN A 91 -7.69 24.67 -10.33
N GLU A 92 -6.49 24.20 -10.05
CA GLU A 92 -5.48 23.90 -11.07
C GLU A 92 -5.99 22.84 -12.05
N ILE A 93 -6.56 21.75 -11.54
CA ILE A 93 -7.11 20.68 -12.39
C ILE A 93 -8.37 21.15 -13.14
N LYS A 94 -9.27 21.90 -12.49
CA LYS A 94 -10.45 22.47 -13.16
C LYS A 94 -10.05 23.40 -14.32
N ALA A 95 -8.94 24.10 -14.21
CA ALA A 95 -8.44 25.04 -15.22
C ALA A 95 -7.76 24.38 -16.43
N LEU A 96 -7.50 23.07 -16.42
CA LEU A 96 -6.98 22.36 -17.59
C LEU A 96 -7.95 22.47 -18.77
N SER A 97 -7.46 22.97 -19.91
CA SER A 97 -8.30 23.37 -21.04
C SER A 97 -8.42 22.32 -22.14
N SER A 98 -7.48 21.39 -22.20
CA SER A 98 -7.42 20.37 -23.25
C SER A 98 -6.51 19.19 -22.87
N PHE A 99 -6.58 18.13 -23.64
CA PHE A 99 -5.69 16.98 -23.52
C PHE A 99 -4.23 17.39 -23.71
N GLU A 100 -3.92 18.30 -24.63
CA GLU A 100 -2.56 18.81 -24.84
C GLU A 100 -2.05 19.63 -23.63
N ASP A 101 -2.92 20.48 -23.06
CA ASP A 101 -2.59 21.22 -21.84
C ASP A 101 -2.27 20.27 -20.68
N TYR A 102 -3.06 19.21 -20.48
CA TYR A 102 -2.82 18.18 -19.50
C TYR A 102 -1.51 17.40 -19.77
N THR A 103 -1.34 16.90 -20.98
CA THR A 103 -0.17 16.06 -21.32
C THR A 103 1.14 16.82 -21.26
N SER A 104 1.11 18.14 -21.44
CA SER A 104 2.30 19.00 -21.27
C SER A 104 2.78 19.11 -19.82
N LYS A 105 2.00 18.65 -18.84
CA LYS A 105 2.28 18.73 -17.40
C LYS A 105 2.53 17.38 -16.74
N LEU A 106 2.48 16.28 -17.50
CA LEU A 106 2.52 14.92 -16.95
C LEU A 106 3.70 14.67 -16.02
N GLY A 107 4.92 14.99 -16.42
CA GLY A 107 6.11 14.77 -15.61
C GLY A 107 6.12 15.63 -14.36
N THR A 108 5.71 16.91 -14.46
CA THR A 108 5.57 17.80 -13.32
C THR A 108 4.51 17.28 -12.33
N TYR A 109 3.37 16.77 -12.83
CA TYR A 109 2.30 16.23 -11.99
C TYR A 109 2.76 14.94 -11.31
N GLU A 110 3.46 14.06 -12.04
CA GLU A 110 4.03 12.84 -11.46
C GLU A 110 4.95 13.16 -10.29
N LEU A 111 5.96 14.00 -10.51
CA LEU A 111 6.96 14.34 -9.48
C LEU A 111 6.35 15.09 -8.29
N ALA A 112 5.27 15.82 -8.50
CA ALA A 112 4.53 16.50 -7.44
C ALA A 112 3.44 15.62 -6.79
N GLY A 113 3.26 14.36 -7.19
CA GLY A 113 2.21 13.48 -6.68
C GLY A 113 0.80 13.99 -6.93
N LYS A 114 0.60 14.79 -7.97
CA LYS A 114 -0.72 15.27 -8.41
C LYS A 114 -1.42 14.21 -9.26
N PRO A 115 -2.74 14.21 -9.35
CA PRO A 115 -3.46 13.30 -10.23
C PRO A 115 -2.97 13.40 -11.67
N ASN A 116 -2.48 12.31 -12.24
CA ASN A 116 -1.95 12.29 -13.60
C ASN A 116 -2.41 11.10 -14.46
N LEU A 117 -3.05 10.10 -13.86
CA LEU A 117 -3.59 8.90 -14.50
C LEU A 117 -2.54 8.01 -15.21
N MET A 118 -1.24 8.21 -14.96
CA MET A 118 -0.18 7.41 -15.56
C MET A 118 0.17 6.21 -14.66
N PRO A 119 -0.16 4.98 -15.07
CA PRO A 119 0.03 3.80 -14.22
C PRO A 119 1.43 3.18 -14.42
N PHE A 120 2.47 3.98 -14.22
CA PHE A 120 3.85 3.50 -14.32
C PHE A 120 4.48 3.32 -12.94
N SER A 121 5.33 2.31 -12.82
CA SER A 121 6.07 2.03 -11.59
C SER A 121 7.47 1.51 -11.89
N VAL A 122 8.32 1.47 -10.85
CA VAL A 122 9.66 0.88 -10.90
C VAL A 122 9.73 -0.26 -9.90
N SER A 123 10.03 -1.46 -10.40
CA SER A 123 10.09 -2.69 -9.62
C SER A 123 11.15 -3.65 -10.18
N PRO A 124 11.58 -4.68 -9.43
CA PRO A 124 12.52 -5.67 -9.94
C PRO A 124 12.02 -6.36 -11.22
N ASP A 125 12.95 -6.66 -12.11
CA ASP A 125 12.68 -7.44 -13.33
C ASP A 125 12.52 -8.93 -12.97
N TYR A 126 11.40 -9.58 -13.34
CA TYR A 126 11.19 -11.00 -13.07
C TYR A 126 12.24 -11.93 -13.68
N MET A 127 12.84 -11.53 -14.80
CA MET A 127 13.90 -12.29 -15.49
C MET A 127 15.31 -11.88 -15.07
N ASN A 128 15.46 -10.76 -14.38
CA ASN A 128 16.71 -10.29 -13.78
C ASN A 128 16.45 -9.57 -12.46
N ALA A 129 16.12 -10.33 -11.42
CA ALA A 129 15.74 -9.82 -10.10
C ALA A 129 16.83 -8.99 -9.37
N GLN A 130 17.99 -8.75 -10.01
CA GLN A 130 19.04 -7.88 -9.49
C GLN A 130 18.89 -6.43 -9.96
N MET A 131 18.01 -6.16 -10.92
CA MET A 131 17.83 -4.84 -11.52
C MET A 131 16.38 -4.39 -11.44
N ASN A 132 16.17 -3.13 -11.11
CA ASN A 132 14.87 -2.49 -11.22
C ASN A 132 14.62 -2.01 -12.65
N VAL A 133 13.41 -2.24 -13.12
CA VAL A 133 12.96 -1.86 -14.47
C VAL A 133 11.63 -1.10 -14.41
N LEU A 134 11.24 -0.52 -15.53
CA LEU A 134 9.96 0.16 -15.70
C LEU A 134 8.84 -0.86 -15.90
N TRP A 135 7.71 -0.64 -15.22
CA TRP A 135 6.47 -1.38 -15.37
C TRP A 135 5.36 -0.46 -15.84
N GLY A 136 4.53 -0.94 -16.76
CA GLY A 136 3.31 -0.26 -17.22
C GLY A 136 2.09 -1.05 -16.75
N GLU A 137 1.52 -0.63 -15.60
CA GLU A 137 0.35 -1.23 -15.00
C GLU A 137 -0.93 -0.83 -15.76
N ALA A 138 -2.10 -1.28 -15.31
CA ALA A 138 -3.37 -0.69 -15.68
C ALA A 138 -3.94 0.15 -14.52
N PRO A 139 -4.79 1.16 -14.81
CA PRO A 139 -5.47 1.90 -13.75
C PRO A 139 -6.36 0.98 -12.91
N ALA A 140 -6.47 1.28 -11.62
CA ALA A 140 -7.42 0.60 -10.75
C ALA A 140 -8.87 0.95 -11.12
N HIS A 141 -9.78 0.00 -10.90
CA HIS A 141 -11.23 0.18 -11.02
C HIS A 141 -11.88 0.46 -9.66
N ILE A 142 -13.14 0.90 -9.67
CA ILE A 142 -13.89 1.29 -8.47
C ILE A 142 -14.27 0.06 -7.62
N LEU A 143 -14.78 -1.00 -8.27
CA LEU A 143 -15.21 -2.21 -7.57
C LEU A 143 -14.01 -3.09 -7.18
N PRO A 144 -14.14 -3.99 -6.20
CA PRO A 144 -13.03 -4.79 -5.69
C PRO A 144 -12.37 -5.72 -6.70
N ASP A 145 -13.12 -6.15 -7.73
CA ASP A 145 -12.65 -7.05 -8.79
C ASP A 145 -13.47 -6.86 -10.07
N THR A 146 -12.93 -7.24 -11.22
CA THR A 146 -13.62 -7.18 -12.51
C THR A 146 -14.89 -8.03 -12.55
N THR A 147 -14.95 -9.11 -11.79
CA THR A 147 -16.12 -10.00 -11.69
C THR A 147 -17.37 -9.31 -11.12
N TYR A 148 -17.19 -8.19 -10.41
CA TYR A 148 -18.32 -7.38 -9.93
C TYR A 148 -19.04 -6.59 -11.04
N TYR A 149 -18.41 -6.48 -12.23
CA TYR A 149 -19.01 -5.83 -13.42
C TYR A 149 -19.74 -6.81 -14.34
N GLU A 150 -19.67 -8.12 -14.07
CA GLU A 150 -20.29 -9.15 -14.89
C GLU A 150 -21.81 -9.13 -14.78
N GLU A 151 -22.48 -9.51 -15.87
CA GLU A 151 -23.93 -9.65 -15.93
C GLU A 151 -24.41 -10.71 -14.90
N GLY A 152 -25.38 -10.33 -14.07
CA GLY A 152 -25.90 -11.19 -13.01
C GLY A 152 -25.22 -11.04 -11.65
N ASN A 153 -24.17 -10.26 -11.53
CA ASN A 153 -23.59 -9.92 -10.23
C ASN A 153 -24.42 -8.80 -9.56
N GLU A 154 -25.19 -9.16 -8.52
CA GLU A 154 -26.06 -8.21 -7.80
C GLU A 154 -25.29 -7.24 -6.89
N LYS A 155 -24.08 -7.64 -6.43
CA LYS A 155 -23.26 -6.83 -5.52
C LYS A 155 -22.60 -5.64 -6.23
N GLY A 156 -22.22 -5.80 -7.48
CA GLY A 156 -21.56 -4.73 -8.23
C GLY A 156 -22.40 -3.43 -8.28
N PRO A 157 -23.64 -3.47 -8.76
CA PRO A 157 -24.53 -2.29 -8.76
C PRO A 157 -24.80 -1.71 -7.37
N GLU A 158 -24.92 -2.56 -6.33
CA GLU A 158 -25.09 -2.12 -4.94
C GLU A 158 -23.86 -1.29 -4.47
N LEU A 159 -22.67 -1.82 -4.67
CA LEU A 159 -21.42 -1.15 -4.28
C LEU A 159 -21.17 0.14 -5.08
N LEU A 160 -21.47 0.14 -6.38
CA LEU A 160 -21.40 1.36 -7.19
C LEU A 160 -22.38 2.45 -6.74
N ALA A 161 -23.59 2.06 -6.31
CA ALA A 161 -24.55 3.01 -5.76
C ALA A 161 -24.04 3.66 -4.45
N ILE A 162 -23.45 2.86 -3.56
CA ILE A 162 -22.85 3.36 -2.32
C ILE A 162 -21.67 4.28 -2.64
N TRP A 163 -20.76 3.87 -3.52
CA TRP A 163 -19.65 4.69 -3.95
C TRP A 163 -20.13 6.02 -4.55
N ARG A 164 -21.12 5.98 -5.42
CA ARG A 164 -21.69 7.18 -6.04
C ARG A 164 -22.25 8.15 -5.00
N GLN A 165 -23.08 7.66 -4.07
CA GLN A 165 -23.66 8.49 -3.02
C GLN A 165 -22.58 9.14 -2.13
N MET A 166 -21.54 8.38 -1.78
CA MET A 166 -20.40 8.90 -1.05
C MET A 166 -19.72 10.02 -1.83
N MET A 167 -19.44 9.82 -3.13
CA MET A 167 -18.76 10.81 -3.96
C MET A 167 -19.63 12.05 -4.23
N GLU A 168 -20.94 11.92 -4.39
CA GLU A 168 -21.87 13.05 -4.48
C GLU A 168 -21.77 13.95 -3.23
N LYS A 169 -21.83 13.34 -2.04
CA LYS A 169 -21.66 14.07 -0.78
C LYS A 169 -20.28 14.70 -0.66
N LEU A 170 -19.23 13.96 -1.05
CA LEU A 170 -17.84 14.43 -0.93
C LEU A 170 -17.58 15.62 -1.87
N LEU A 171 -17.93 15.51 -3.15
CA LEU A 171 -17.73 16.57 -4.13
C LEU A 171 -18.54 17.83 -3.78
N SER A 172 -19.71 17.68 -3.14
CA SER A 172 -20.50 18.83 -2.66
C SER A 172 -19.84 19.63 -1.53
N LYS A 173 -18.78 19.09 -0.88
CA LYS A 173 -17.97 19.83 0.12
C LYS A 173 -16.97 20.77 -0.54
N PHE A 174 -16.70 20.60 -1.82
CA PHE A 174 -15.83 21.44 -2.63
C PHE A 174 -16.66 22.32 -3.58
N ASP A 175 -15.99 23.19 -4.30
CA ASP A 175 -16.63 24.12 -5.24
C ASP A 175 -17.00 23.44 -6.57
N PHE A 176 -17.94 22.48 -6.53
CA PHE A 176 -18.55 21.84 -7.69
C PHE A 176 -20.06 22.03 -7.64
N SER A 177 -20.67 22.42 -8.78
CA SER A 177 -22.11 22.48 -8.91
C SER A 177 -22.74 21.06 -8.98
N GLU A 178 -24.03 20.93 -8.70
CA GLU A 178 -24.75 19.66 -8.81
C GLU A 178 -24.66 19.05 -10.22
N GLU A 179 -24.66 19.91 -11.25
CA GLU A 179 -24.53 19.48 -12.66
C GLU A 179 -23.11 18.96 -12.93
N GLU A 180 -22.06 19.65 -12.46
CA GLU A 180 -20.67 19.18 -12.56
C GLU A 180 -20.47 17.85 -11.83
N ILE A 181 -21.01 17.71 -10.62
CA ILE A 181 -20.92 16.46 -9.83
C ILE A 181 -21.53 15.30 -10.60
N LYS A 182 -22.76 15.52 -11.12
CA LYS A 182 -23.46 14.49 -11.92
C LYS A 182 -22.65 14.11 -13.16
N ASP A 183 -22.14 15.08 -13.91
CA ASP A 183 -21.34 14.86 -15.13
C ASP A 183 -20.05 14.09 -14.84
N ILE A 184 -19.31 14.51 -13.79
CA ILE A 184 -18.09 13.81 -13.34
C ILE A 184 -18.39 12.36 -13.03
N LEU A 185 -19.39 12.08 -12.21
CA LEU A 185 -19.67 10.72 -11.74
C LEU A 185 -20.21 9.82 -12.86
N ASP A 186 -21.07 10.35 -13.74
CA ASP A 186 -21.57 9.60 -14.90
C ASP A 186 -20.42 9.19 -15.83
N LYS A 187 -19.50 10.11 -16.15
CA LYS A 187 -18.33 9.82 -17.00
C LYS A 187 -17.36 8.84 -16.33
N VAL A 188 -17.07 9.04 -15.06
CA VAL A 188 -16.12 8.18 -14.33
C VAL A 188 -16.65 6.75 -14.20
N ILE A 189 -17.92 6.56 -13.82
CA ILE A 189 -18.53 5.23 -13.68
C ILE A 189 -18.62 4.53 -15.04
N ALA A 190 -18.99 5.24 -16.10
CA ALA A 190 -19.05 4.66 -17.44
C ALA A 190 -17.66 4.21 -17.93
N ALA A 191 -16.65 5.05 -17.74
CA ALA A 191 -15.27 4.71 -18.11
C ALA A 191 -14.70 3.56 -17.27
N ASP A 192 -15.09 3.46 -16.03
CA ASP A 192 -14.66 2.40 -15.11
C ASP A 192 -15.26 1.04 -15.49
N ALA A 193 -16.55 1.01 -15.82
CA ALA A 193 -17.22 -0.19 -16.33
C ALA A 193 -16.63 -0.66 -17.67
N GLU A 194 -16.17 0.27 -18.51
CA GLU A 194 -15.50 -0.08 -19.76
C GLU A 194 -14.09 -0.60 -19.49
N LEU A 195 -13.29 0.06 -18.62
CA LEU A 195 -11.99 -0.35 -18.19
C LEU A 195 -11.96 -1.79 -17.66
N ALA A 196 -12.95 -2.16 -16.84
CA ALA A 196 -13.04 -3.49 -16.23
C ALA A 196 -13.05 -4.66 -17.23
N LYS A 197 -13.41 -4.42 -18.49
CA LYS A 197 -13.38 -5.44 -19.56
C LYS A 197 -11.97 -5.75 -20.06
N TYR A 198 -11.03 -4.85 -19.83
CA TYR A 198 -9.68 -4.90 -20.38
C TYR A 198 -8.58 -5.12 -19.34
N VAL A 199 -8.91 -4.99 -18.06
CA VAL A 199 -7.97 -5.29 -16.97
C VAL A 199 -8.13 -6.71 -16.48
N LEU A 200 -7.11 -7.23 -15.81
CA LEU A 200 -7.10 -8.59 -15.27
C LEU A 200 -7.90 -8.66 -13.96
N SER A 201 -8.61 -9.77 -13.75
CA SER A 201 -9.19 -10.12 -12.45
C SER A 201 -8.09 -10.43 -11.42
N ASN A 202 -8.46 -10.45 -10.13
CA ASN A 202 -7.53 -10.84 -9.07
C ASN A 202 -7.03 -12.30 -9.24
N GLU A 203 -7.86 -13.20 -9.77
CA GLU A 203 -7.45 -14.55 -10.11
C GLU A 203 -6.40 -14.56 -11.23
N GLU A 204 -6.63 -13.84 -12.33
CA GLU A 204 -5.67 -13.73 -13.43
C GLU A 204 -4.35 -13.11 -12.95
N LYS A 205 -4.39 -12.11 -12.07
CA LYS A 205 -3.20 -11.47 -11.46
C LYS A 205 -2.40 -12.40 -10.56
N SER A 206 -2.98 -13.48 -10.05
CA SER A 206 -2.25 -14.47 -9.25
C SER A 206 -1.34 -15.38 -10.08
N GLU A 207 -1.53 -15.43 -11.39
CA GLU A 207 -0.72 -16.23 -12.32
C GLU A 207 0.55 -15.47 -12.77
N TYR A 208 1.46 -15.17 -11.84
CA TYR A 208 2.65 -14.32 -12.05
C TYR A 208 3.46 -14.65 -13.32
N ASN A 209 3.53 -15.92 -13.72
CA ASN A 209 4.23 -16.35 -14.92
C ASN A 209 3.59 -15.84 -16.22
N LYS A 210 2.34 -15.41 -16.18
CA LYS A 210 1.61 -14.83 -17.32
C LYS A 210 1.64 -13.30 -17.35
N LEU A 211 2.30 -12.66 -16.39
CA LEU A 211 2.32 -11.20 -16.27
C LEU A 211 3.58 -10.56 -16.88
N TYR A 212 4.49 -11.35 -17.43
CA TYR A 212 5.75 -10.85 -17.91
C TYR A 212 5.75 -10.67 -19.43
N HIS A 213 5.45 -9.43 -19.89
CA HIS A 213 5.44 -9.06 -21.29
C HIS A 213 6.39 -7.89 -21.50
N PRO A 214 7.67 -8.15 -21.86
CA PRO A 214 8.62 -7.09 -22.16
C PRO A 214 8.34 -6.48 -23.55
N TYR A 215 8.31 -5.16 -23.60
CA TYR A 215 8.20 -4.37 -24.82
C TYR A 215 9.46 -3.54 -25.01
N GLU A 216 9.97 -3.51 -26.25
CA GLU A 216 10.87 -2.47 -26.66
C GLU A 216 10.16 -1.11 -26.58
N TRP A 217 10.87 -0.07 -26.18
CA TRP A 217 10.26 1.24 -25.92
C TRP A 217 9.50 1.81 -27.13
N ALA A 218 10.06 1.65 -28.34
CA ALA A 218 9.42 2.11 -29.58
C ALA A 218 8.08 1.42 -29.84
N ASP A 219 7.99 0.13 -29.58
CA ASP A 219 6.77 -0.66 -29.76
C ASP A 219 5.71 -0.28 -28.74
N PHE A 220 6.09 -0.09 -27.48
CA PHE A 220 5.16 0.35 -26.45
C PHE A 220 4.57 1.74 -26.74
N LYS A 221 5.41 2.71 -27.11
CA LYS A 221 4.93 4.06 -27.44
C LYS A 221 3.93 4.06 -28.59
N ALA A 222 4.12 3.16 -29.55
CA ALA A 222 3.20 3.04 -30.68
C ALA A 222 1.77 2.61 -30.29
N LEU A 223 1.59 2.02 -29.09
CA LEU A 223 0.26 1.70 -28.57
C LEU A 223 -0.52 2.95 -28.15
N VAL A 224 0.16 4.00 -27.69
CA VAL A 224 -0.48 5.22 -27.15
C VAL A 224 0.15 6.48 -27.77
N PRO A 225 0.01 6.69 -29.07
CA PRO A 225 0.76 7.70 -29.83
C PRO A 225 0.45 9.14 -29.45
N GLU A 226 -0.67 9.39 -28.78
CA GLU A 226 -1.06 10.74 -28.32
C GLU A 226 -0.42 11.10 -26.99
N LEU A 227 0.18 10.15 -26.24
CA LEU A 227 0.92 10.44 -25.02
C LEU A 227 2.36 10.83 -25.33
N PRO A 228 2.86 11.96 -24.82
CA PRO A 228 4.25 12.39 -25.02
C PRO A 228 5.21 11.65 -24.06
N LEU A 229 5.26 10.32 -24.13
CA LEU A 229 5.97 9.47 -23.17
C LEU A 229 7.48 9.74 -23.11
N ASP A 230 8.12 10.11 -24.23
CA ASP A 230 9.54 10.47 -24.22
C ASP A 230 9.81 11.72 -23.38
N THR A 231 8.94 12.74 -23.49
CA THR A 231 9.00 13.95 -22.66
C THR A 231 8.74 13.62 -21.20
N PHE A 232 7.67 12.87 -20.93
CA PHE A 232 7.32 12.43 -19.59
C PHE A 232 8.49 11.74 -18.87
N PHE A 233 9.06 10.70 -19.47
CA PHE A 233 10.16 9.97 -18.83
C PHE A 233 11.47 10.76 -18.80
N THR A 234 11.73 11.64 -19.77
CA THR A 234 12.88 12.55 -19.68
C THR A 234 12.77 13.49 -18.47
N GLU A 235 11.57 13.97 -18.14
CA GLU A 235 11.32 14.79 -16.95
C GLU A 235 11.43 14.00 -15.66
N VAL A 236 10.91 12.76 -15.62
CA VAL A 236 10.79 11.96 -14.39
C VAL A 236 12.08 11.21 -14.05
N ILE A 237 12.75 10.61 -15.04
CA ILE A 237 13.97 9.77 -14.84
C ILE A 237 15.19 10.26 -15.60
N GLY A 238 15.12 11.42 -16.24
CA GLY A 238 16.24 12.05 -16.94
C GLY A 238 16.56 11.52 -18.33
N GLN A 239 15.87 10.49 -18.81
CA GLN A 239 16.07 9.89 -20.14
C GLN A 239 14.86 9.04 -20.55
N THR A 240 14.82 8.62 -21.82
CA THR A 240 13.82 7.65 -22.28
C THR A 240 14.24 6.23 -21.89
N PRO A 241 13.30 5.37 -21.47
CA PRO A 241 13.57 3.95 -21.21
C PRO A 241 13.95 3.20 -22.51
N ASP A 242 14.68 2.09 -22.38
CA ASP A 242 14.91 1.17 -23.49
C ASP A 242 13.78 0.15 -23.63
N LYS A 243 13.24 -0.29 -22.49
CA LYS A 243 12.18 -1.29 -22.40
C LYS A 243 11.21 -1.01 -21.26
N ILE A 244 10.03 -1.65 -21.32
CA ILE A 244 9.01 -1.64 -20.27
C ILE A 244 8.41 -3.03 -20.15
N ILE A 245 8.04 -3.43 -18.92
CA ILE A 245 7.27 -4.66 -18.67
C ILE A 245 5.79 -4.28 -18.55
N VAL A 246 4.94 -5.02 -19.25
CA VAL A 246 3.50 -4.73 -19.32
C VAL A 246 2.71 -5.95 -18.82
N PRO A 247 2.26 -5.96 -17.56
CA PRO A 247 1.46 -7.09 -17.04
C PRO A 247 0.12 -7.24 -17.75
N GLU A 248 -0.54 -6.13 -18.03
CA GLU A 248 -1.91 -6.06 -18.56
C GLU A 248 -1.91 -5.66 -20.04
N GLU A 249 -1.39 -6.52 -20.92
CA GLU A 249 -1.29 -6.25 -22.37
C GLU A 249 -2.65 -5.90 -23.02
N ARG A 250 -3.75 -6.56 -22.58
CA ARG A 250 -5.10 -6.32 -23.10
C ARG A 250 -5.51 -4.87 -22.91
N PHE A 251 -5.25 -4.29 -21.72
CA PHE A 251 -5.49 -2.88 -21.45
C PHE A 251 -4.71 -1.97 -22.43
N TRP A 252 -3.40 -2.17 -22.53
CA TRP A 252 -2.53 -1.29 -23.34
C TRP A 252 -2.78 -1.42 -24.84
N LYS A 253 -3.14 -2.60 -25.35
CA LYS A 253 -3.40 -2.84 -26.76
C LYS A 253 -4.78 -2.39 -27.21
N GLU A 254 -5.81 -2.61 -26.41
CA GLU A 254 -7.19 -2.53 -26.83
C GLU A 254 -7.95 -1.32 -26.26
N PHE A 255 -7.58 -0.86 -25.08
CA PHE A 255 -8.29 0.23 -24.40
C PHE A 255 -7.48 1.53 -24.27
N ALA A 256 -6.21 1.44 -23.87
CA ALA A 256 -5.35 2.60 -23.65
C ALA A 256 -5.24 3.56 -24.87
N PRO A 257 -5.21 3.09 -26.14
CA PRO A 257 -5.16 3.98 -27.29
C PRO A 257 -6.36 4.93 -27.40
N THR A 258 -7.54 4.46 -27.02
CA THR A 258 -8.77 5.28 -27.00
C THR A 258 -8.87 6.05 -25.70
N PHE A 259 -8.51 5.43 -24.59
CA PHE A 259 -8.58 6.05 -23.27
C PHE A 259 -7.67 7.27 -23.16
N TYR A 260 -6.40 7.15 -23.56
CA TYR A 260 -5.42 8.24 -23.54
C TYR A 260 -5.39 9.00 -24.87
N SER A 261 -6.51 9.62 -25.23
CA SER A 261 -6.64 10.39 -26.47
C SER A 261 -7.34 11.73 -26.24
N ALA A 262 -7.08 12.67 -27.14
CA ALA A 262 -7.76 13.97 -27.15
C ALA A 262 -9.29 13.82 -27.30
N ALA A 263 -9.76 12.80 -28.02
CA ALA A 263 -11.18 12.51 -28.19
C ALA A 263 -11.86 12.12 -26.87
N ASN A 264 -11.12 11.57 -25.91
CA ASN A 264 -11.63 11.14 -24.59
C ASN A 264 -11.33 12.17 -23.47
N TRP A 265 -10.90 13.39 -23.84
CA TRP A 265 -10.48 14.40 -22.88
C TRP A 265 -11.47 14.66 -21.76
N GLU A 266 -12.75 14.78 -22.08
CA GLU A 266 -13.81 15.06 -21.10
C GLU A 266 -13.88 13.99 -20.00
N THR A 267 -13.67 12.72 -20.34
CA THR A 267 -13.65 11.61 -19.37
C THR A 267 -12.37 11.66 -18.52
N LEU A 268 -11.21 11.88 -19.15
CA LEU A 268 -9.95 12.02 -18.43
C LEU A 268 -9.99 13.20 -17.46
N HIS A 269 -10.53 14.35 -17.89
CA HIS A 269 -10.66 15.52 -17.06
C HIS A 269 -11.61 15.30 -15.88
N ALA A 270 -12.71 14.56 -16.09
CA ALA A 270 -13.60 14.14 -14.99
C ALA A 270 -12.86 13.27 -13.96
N LYS A 271 -12.05 12.29 -14.40
CA LYS A 271 -11.22 11.47 -13.51
C LYS A 271 -10.17 12.28 -12.76
N LEU A 272 -9.54 13.25 -13.41
CA LEU A 272 -8.57 14.16 -12.78
C LEU A 272 -9.22 15.05 -11.73
N LYS A 273 -10.42 15.63 -12.02
CA LYS A 273 -11.18 16.41 -11.03
C LYS A 273 -11.53 15.60 -9.80
N LEU A 274 -12.01 14.37 -10.00
CA LEU A 274 -12.30 13.45 -8.91
C LEU A 274 -11.03 13.13 -8.11
N GLY A 275 -9.93 12.81 -8.78
CA GLY A 275 -8.62 12.55 -8.15
C GLY A 275 -8.14 13.73 -7.30
N ALA A 276 -8.28 14.97 -7.80
CA ALA A 276 -7.90 16.18 -7.07
C ALA A 276 -8.74 16.38 -5.79
N ALA A 277 -10.05 16.11 -5.85
CA ALA A 277 -10.92 16.17 -4.68
C ALA A 277 -10.57 15.11 -3.62
N LEU A 278 -10.10 13.94 -4.05
CA LEU A 278 -9.71 12.84 -3.15
C LEU A 278 -8.33 13.01 -2.53
N SER A 279 -7.40 13.71 -3.17
CA SER A 279 -5.97 13.75 -2.83
C SER A 279 -5.69 14.11 -1.37
N TRP A 280 -6.44 15.03 -0.78
CA TRP A 280 -6.15 15.57 0.56
C TRP A 280 -7.21 15.27 1.61
N THR A 281 -8.19 14.42 1.32
CA THR A 281 -9.33 14.14 2.22
C THR A 281 -8.92 13.68 3.63
N LEU A 282 -7.82 12.95 3.76
CA LEU A 282 -7.28 12.50 5.05
C LEU A 282 -6.77 13.65 5.93
N PHE A 283 -6.43 14.80 5.33
CA PHE A 283 -5.80 15.95 5.99
C PHE A 283 -6.76 17.14 6.18
N LEU A 284 -8.01 17.04 5.71
CA LEU A 284 -9.05 18.06 5.86
C LEU A 284 -9.87 17.85 7.14
N THR A 285 -11.11 18.34 7.17
CA THR A 285 -12.00 18.21 8.34
C THR A 285 -12.28 16.74 8.69
N GLU A 286 -12.68 16.50 9.93
CA GLU A 286 -13.07 15.16 10.38
C GLU A 286 -14.26 14.63 9.55
N GLU A 287 -15.24 15.47 9.24
CA GLU A 287 -16.37 15.10 8.39
C GLU A 287 -15.91 14.56 7.04
N ILE A 288 -14.98 15.25 6.38
CA ILE A 288 -14.46 14.85 5.07
C ILE A 288 -13.66 13.55 5.17
N ARG A 289 -12.81 13.42 6.19
CA ARG A 289 -12.03 12.19 6.42
C ARG A 289 -12.93 10.97 6.58
N VAL A 290 -13.95 11.09 7.42
CA VAL A 290 -14.92 10.01 7.71
C VAL A 290 -15.73 9.67 6.45
N LEU A 291 -16.22 10.68 5.74
CA LEU A 291 -16.98 10.52 4.52
C LEU A 291 -16.17 9.83 3.42
N ALA A 292 -14.94 10.28 3.17
CA ALA A 292 -14.08 9.69 2.15
C ALA A 292 -13.75 8.20 2.38
N GLY A 293 -13.86 7.73 3.62
CA GLY A 293 -13.67 6.32 3.99
C GLY A 293 -14.94 5.46 3.99
N GLU A 294 -16.12 6.01 3.70
CA GLU A 294 -17.41 5.29 3.81
C GLU A 294 -17.44 4.03 2.92
N TYR A 295 -17.05 4.14 1.68
CA TYR A 295 -17.03 3.03 0.73
C TYR A 295 -16.06 1.91 1.16
N SER A 296 -14.85 2.25 1.56
CA SER A 296 -13.85 1.27 2.00
C SER A 296 -14.29 0.54 3.27
N ARG A 297 -14.91 1.25 4.22
CA ARG A 297 -15.49 0.62 5.41
C ARG A 297 -16.63 -0.34 5.06
N THR A 298 -17.49 0.04 4.11
CA THR A 298 -18.59 -0.82 3.66
C THR A 298 -18.06 -2.13 3.06
N ILE A 299 -17.05 -2.07 2.18
CA ILE A 299 -16.43 -3.27 1.61
C ILE A 299 -15.79 -4.15 2.70
N ALA A 300 -15.13 -3.52 3.67
CA ALA A 300 -14.46 -4.22 4.75
C ALA A 300 -15.41 -4.72 5.87
N GLY A 301 -16.69 -4.34 5.82
CA GLY A 301 -17.66 -4.67 6.88
C GLY A 301 -17.38 -3.99 8.21
N ILE A 302 -16.77 -2.79 8.19
CA ILE A 302 -16.43 -2.00 9.37
C ILE A 302 -17.58 -1.02 9.67
N PRO A 303 -18.28 -1.16 10.82
CA PRO A 303 -19.45 -0.32 11.14
C PRO A 303 -19.12 1.14 11.40
N GLU A 304 -18.03 1.41 12.14
CA GLU A 304 -17.70 2.75 12.61
C GLU A 304 -16.35 3.25 12.06
N PRO A 305 -16.21 4.56 11.83
CA PRO A 305 -14.93 5.12 11.42
C PRO A 305 -13.92 5.04 12.56
N ARG A 306 -12.65 4.93 12.20
CA ARG A 306 -11.55 4.93 13.17
C ARG A 306 -11.55 6.21 14.01
N PRO A 307 -11.45 6.11 15.36
CA PRO A 307 -11.39 7.26 16.26
C PRO A 307 -10.29 8.27 15.87
N LYS A 308 -10.47 9.54 16.17
CA LYS A 308 -9.58 10.65 15.76
C LYS A 308 -8.12 10.40 16.13
N GLU A 309 -7.85 9.98 17.36
CA GLU A 309 -6.48 9.73 17.85
C GLU A 309 -5.81 8.61 17.07
N LYS A 310 -6.52 7.49 16.86
CA LYS A 310 -6.03 6.36 16.08
C LYS A 310 -5.83 6.72 14.61
N ALA A 311 -6.74 7.49 14.04
CA ALA A 311 -6.63 7.96 12.66
C ALA A 311 -5.45 8.92 12.49
N ALA A 312 -5.25 9.86 13.43
CA ALA A 312 -4.12 10.77 13.41
C ALA A 312 -2.78 10.04 13.47
N LEU A 313 -2.67 9.05 14.37
CA LEU A 313 -1.48 8.22 14.47
C LEU A 313 -1.21 7.50 13.16
N SER A 314 -2.20 6.79 12.61
CA SER A 314 -2.03 6.04 11.35
C SER A 314 -1.61 6.92 10.18
N ILE A 315 -2.20 8.12 10.04
CA ILE A 315 -1.84 9.06 8.98
C ILE A 315 -0.40 9.56 9.16
N ALA A 316 -0.02 9.90 10.39
CA ALA A 316 1.31 10.43 10.67
C ALA A 316 2.42 9.37 10.58
N GLU A 317 2.11 8.11 10.87
CA GLU A 317 3.07 7.01 10.79
C GLU A 317 3.52 6.72 9.36
N VAL A 318 2.67 6.85 8.36
CA VAL A 318 2.97 6.44 6.97
C VAL A 318 4.34 6.93 6.49
N PRO A 319 4.67 8.23 6.52
CA PRO A 319 5.97 8.69 6.05
C PRO A 319 7.14 8.33 6.97
N TYR A 320 6.90 7.97 8.22
CA TYR A 320 7.92 7.68 9.25
C TYR A 320 7.92 6.22 9.73
N SER A 321 7.20 5.34 9.05
CA SER A 321 6.89 3.98 9.50
C SER A 321 8.13 3.15 9.87
N GLN A 322 9.18 3.19 9.04
CA GLN A 322 10.41 2.43 9.34
C GLN A 322 11.16 2.98 10.54
N ALA A 323 11.14 4.30 10.78
CA ALA A 323 11.79 4.90 11.95
C ALA A 323 11.07 4.53 13.25
N LEU A 324 9.73 4.57 13.22
CA LEU A 324 8.89 4.10 14.34
C LEU A 324 9.06 2.60 14.57
N GLY A 325 9.15 1.82 13.50
CA GLY A 325 9.43 0.39 13.56
C GLY A 325 10.78 0.08 14.22
N LEU A 326 11.84 0.81 13.87
CA LEU A 326 13.15 0.65 14.52
C LEU A 326 13.12 1.03 16.00
N TRP A 327 12.45 2.11 16.36
CA TRP A 327 12.25 2.48 17.76
C TRP A 327 11.50 1.35 18.50
N TYR A 328 10.39 0.87 17.96
CA TYR A 328 9.62 -0.23 18.54
C TYR A 328 10.47 -1.49 18.75
N ALA A 329 11.23 -1.88 17.74
CA ALA A 329 12.08 -3.07 17.82
C ALA A 329 13.18 -2.91 18.89
N GLY A 330 13.78 -1.73 19.02
CA GLY A 330 14.75 -1.44 20.09
C GLY A 330 14.16 -1.60 21.49
N GLU A 331 12.88 -1.29 21.68
CA GLU A 331 12.19 -1.41 22.97
C GLU A 331 11.65 -2.83 23.25
N LYS A 332 11.26 -3.58 22.22
CA LYS A 332 10.44 -4.78 22.37
C LYS A 332 11.05 -6.08 21.85
N PHE A 333 12.15 -6.02 21.11
CA PHE A 333 12.71 -7.21 20.49
C PHE A 333 14.24 -7.28 20.70
N SER A 334 14.66 -8.18 21.60
CA SER A 334 16.06 -8.28 21.97
C SER A 334 16.93 -8.95 20.89
N PRO A 335 18.24 -8.68 20.86
CA PRO A 335 19.17 -9.38 19.99
C PRO A 335 19.18 -10.91 20.19
N GLU A 336 18.95 -11.38 21.43
CA GLU A 336 18.86 -12.81 21.75
C GLU A 336 17.61 -13.44 21.09
N ALA A 337 16.47 -12.74 21.13
CA ALA A 337 15.24 -13.18 20.47
C ALA A 337 15.43 -13.22 18.94
N LYS A 338 16.11 -12.23 18.37
CA LYS A 338 16.47 -12.21 16.95
C LYS A 338 17.30 -13.42 16.57
N ALA A 339 18.37 -13.70 17.30
CA ALA A 339 19.25 -14.86 17.05
C ALA A 339 18.52 -16.20 17.19
N ASP A 340 17.60 -16.33 18.16
CA ASP A 340 16.81 -17.54 18.34
C ASP A 340 15.83 -17.77 17.17
N VAL A 341 15.17 -16.72 16.68
CA VAL A 341 14.29 -16.84 15.52
C VAL A 341 15.08 -17.11 14.24
N GLU A 342 16.24 -16.46 14.02
CA GLU A 342 17.15 -16.76 12.91
C GLU A 342 17.56 -18.24 12.88
N HIS A 343 17.91 -18.80 14.06
CA HIS A 343 18.21 -20.22 14.18
C HIS A 343 17.02 -21.12 13.84
N LYS A 344 15.83 -20.77 14.29
CA LYS A 344 14.59 -21.52 13.97
C LYS A 344 14.31 -21.50 12.47
N VAL A 345 14.41 -20.34 11.83
CA VAL A 345 14.24 -20.20 10.37
C VAL A 345 15.26 -21.07 9.62
N ALA A 346 16.53 -21.01 9.99
CA ALA A 346 17.57 -21.82 9.36
C ALA A 346 17.28 -23.33 9.51
N THR A 347 16.87 -23.76 10.69
CA THR A 347 16.50 -25.17 10.97
C THR A 347 15.30 -25.59 10.10
N MET A 348 14.30 -24.74 9.95
CA MET A 348 13.12 -25.05 9.12
C MET A 348 13.49 -25.15 7.64
N ILE A 349 14.34 -24.26 7.13
CA ILE A 349 14.85 -24.32 5.76
C ILE A 349 15.60 -25.64 5.52
N ASP A 350 16.45 -26.05 6.45
CA ASP A 350 17.20 -27.32 6.32
C ASP A 350 16.28 -28.54 6.32
N VAL A 351 15.29 -28.59 7.21
CA VAL A 351 14.27 -29.65 7.21
C VAL A 351 13.46 -29.65 5.90
N TYR A 352 13.18 -28.47 5.36
CA TYR A 352 12.44 -28.38 4.07
C TYR A 352 13.28 -28.94 2.91
N LYS A 353 14.59 -28.63 2.86
CA LYS A 353 15.51 -29.25 1.88
C LYS A 353 15.53 -30.78 1.99
N GLU A 354 15.67 -31.31 3.20
CA GLU A 354 15.63 -32.77 3.42
C GLU A 354 14.32 -33.42 2.93
N ARG A 355 13.20 -32.76 3.11
CA ARG A 355 11.89 -33.21 2.62
C ARG A 355 11.81 -33.17 1.10
N LEU A 356 12.32 -32.09 0.48
CA LEU A 356 12.39 -31.99 -0.98
C LEU A 356 13.29 -33.05 -1.59
N GLU A 357 14.43 -33.39 -0.98
CA GLU A 357 15.31 -34.44 -1.44
C GLU A 357 14.62 -35.79 -1.50
N LYS A 358 13.65 -36.05 -0.62
CA LYS A 358 12.87 -37.27 -0.50
C LYS A 358 11.54 -37.23 -1.24
N ALA A 359 11.18 -36.10 -1.86
CA ALA A 359 9.89 -35.94 -2.54
C ALA A 359 9.86 -36.74 -3.86
N ASP A 360 9.08 -37.81 -3.91
CA ASP A 360 8.95 -38.68 -5.07
C ASP A 360 7.98 -38.15 -6.13
N TRP A 361 7.13 -37.20 -5.77
CA TRP A 361 6.19 -36.51 -6.66
C TRP A 361 6.83 -35.38 -7.50
N LEU A 362 8.07 -34.98 -7.18
CA LEU A 362 8.82 -33.99 -7.96
C LEU A 362 9.79 -34.69 -8.94
N ALA A 363 9.82 -34.20 -10.17
CA ALA A 363 10.87 -34.55 -11.10
C ALA A 363 12.26 -34.20 -10.56
N PRO A 364 13.31 -34.98 -10.82
CA PRO A 364 14.66 -34.73 -10.29
C PRO A 364 15.17 -33.30 -10.57
N GLU A 365 14.98 -32.81 -11.79
CA GLU A 365 15.40 -31.45 -12.17
C GLU A 365 14.63 -30.36 -11.39
N THR A 366 13.33 -30.52 -11.21
CA THR A 366 12.48 -29.60 -10.42
C THR A 366 12.93 -29.56 -8.96
N ARG A 367 13.25 -30.75 -8.40
CA ARG A 367 13.76 -30.88 -7.04
C ARG A 367 15.08 -30.14 -6.84
N GLU A 368 16.01 -30.32 -7.77
CA GLU A 368 17.31 -29.63 -7.76
C GLU A 368 17.12 -28.09 -7.77
N LYS A 369 16.25 -27.58 -8.65
CA LYS A 369 15.93 -26.16 -8.74
C LYS A 369 15.29 -25.64 -7.44
N ALA A 370 14.37 -26.38 -6.84
CA ALA A 370 13.75 -26.02 -5.58
C ALA A 370 14.78 -25.91 -4.43
N ILE A 371 15.73 -26.85 -4.36
CA ILE A 371 16.82 -26.82 -3.36
C ILE A 371 17.75 -25.61 -3.60
N VAL A 372 18.07 -25.29 -4.87
CA VAL A 372 18.85 -24.09 -5.21
C VAL A 372 18.12 -22.83 -4.72
N LYS A 373 16.81 -22.73 -4.97
CA LYS A 373 16.00 -21.59 -4.50
C LYS A 373 16.04 -21.44 -2.98
N LEU A 374 15.89 -22.53 -2.22
CA LEU A 374 15.98 -22.49 -0.76
C LEU A 374 17.39 -22.13 -0.23
N ASN A 375 18.44 -22.50 -0.95
CA ASN A 375 19.81 -22.15 -0.55
C ASN A 375 20.11 -20.65 -0.67
N VAL A 376 19.38 -19.92 -1.50
CA VAL A 376 19.57 -18.48 -1.75
C VAL A 376 18.44 -17.61 -1.21
N ILE A 377 17.48 -18.21 -0.48
CA ILE A 377 16.46 -17.44 0.23
C ILE A 377 17.11 -16.58 1.32
N THR A 378 16.71 -15.33 1.41
CA THR A 378 17.24 -14.39 2.42
C THR A 378 16.18 -14.15 3.49
N PRO A 379 16.41 -14.60 4.74
CA PRO A 379 15.53 -14.24 5.85
C PRO A 379 15.90 -12.85 6.40
N HIS A 380 14.87 -12.06 6.68
CA HIS A 380 14.95 -10.79 7.37
C HIS A 380 14.12 -10.87 8.65
N ILE A 381 14.77 -10.78 9.81
CA ILE A 381 14.17 -11.04 11.12
C ILE A 381 14.19 -9.78 11.99
N GLY A 382 13.03 -9.41 12.49
CA GLY A 382 12.83 -8.36 13.49
C GLY A 382 12.80 -6.96 12.92
N TYR A 383 13.90 -6.47 12.38
CA TYR A 383 14.04 -5.07 11.94
C TYR A 383 15.19 -4.90 10.94
N PRO A 384 15.12 -3.88 10.05
CA PRO A 384 16.22 -3.53 9.15
C PRO A 384 17.41 -2.93 9.93
N GLU A 385 18.61 -3.12 9.42
CA GLU A 385 19.83 -2.61 10.09
C GLU A 385 19.96 -1.08 9.99
N LYS A 386 19.38 -0.47 8.96
CA LYS A 386 19.44 0.97 8.70
C LYS A 386 18.16 1.49 8.06
N LEU A 387 17.90 2.76 8.26
CA LEU A 387 16.85 3.49 7.52
C LEU A 387 17.32 3.86 6.10
N PRO A 388 16.41 3.91 5.12
CA PRO A 388 16.68 4.54 3.83
C PRO A 388 17.17 5.99 4.02
N GLU A 389 18.13 6.43 3.21
CA GLU A 389 18.72 7.79 3.29
C GLU A 389 17.67 8.91 3.11
N THR A 390 16.56 8.60 2.47
CA THR A 390 15.44 9.54 2.29
C THR A 390 14.82 10.01 3.60
N TYR A 391 14.95 9.24 4.68
CA TYR A 391 14.41 9.62 5.99
C TYR A 391 15.04 10.90 6.53
N ALA A 392 16.32 11.15 6.27
CA ALA A 392 16.99 12.39 6.65
C ALA A 392 16.41 13.64 5.95
N LYS A 393 15.72 13.47 4.82
CA LYS A 393 15.08 14.56 4.06
C LYS A 393 13.65 14.87 4.55
N LYS A 394 13.04 14.00 5.37
CA LYS A 394 11.67 14.13 5.87
C LYS A 394 11.61 15.11 7.04
N VAL A 395 11.80 16.39 6.74
CA VAL A 395 11.81 17.49 7.72
C VAL A 395 10.48 18.23 7.67
N ILE A 396 9.89 18.48 8.83
CA ILE A 396 8.63 19.22 8.98
C ILE A 396 8.91 20.70 9.22
N ASP A 397 8.32 21.54 8.40
CA ASP A 397 8.32 22.98 8.51
C ASP A 397 7.02 23.43 9.19
N GLU A 398 7.11 23.78 10.47
CA GLU A 398 5.97 24.21 11.28
C GLU A 398 5.39 25.58 10.85
N SER A 399 6.04 26.31 9.95
CA SER A 399 5.50 27.53 9.33
C SER A 399 4.56 27.26 8.15
N LYS A 400 4.57 26.03 7.62
CA LYS A 400 3.71 25.55 6.52
C LYS A 400 2.46 24.87 7.06
N THR A 401 1.45 24.80 6.22
CA THR A 401 0.22 24.04 6.51
C THR A 401 0.49 22.53 6.56
N LEU A 402 -0.45 21.77 7.13
CA LEU A 402 -0.41 20.31 7.15
C LEU A 402 -0.34 19.73 5.72
N VAL A 403 -1.15 20.23 4.79
CA VAL A 403 -1.18 19.76 3.39
C VAL A 403 0.14 20.05 2.68
N GLU A 404 0.77 21.22 2.89
CA GLU A 404 2.07 21.55 2.30
C GLU A 404 3.19 20.64 2.84
N ASN A 405 3.18 20.29 4.13
CA ASN A 405 4.11 19.32 4.69
C ASN A 405 3.86 17.91 4.13
N ALA A 406 2.59 17.48 4.06
CA ALA A 406 2.23 16.20 3.46
C ALA A 406 2.69 16.13 1.99
N GLN A 407 2.47 17.19 1.21
CA GLN A 407 2.96 17.31 -0.17
C GLN A 407 4.48 17.10 -0.26
N THR A 408 5.25 17.79 0.59
CA THR A 408 6.72 17.63 0.63
C THR A 408 7.13 16.19 0.92
N LEU A 409 6.46 15.52 1.87
CA LEU A 409 6.74 14.12 2.20
C LEU A 409 6.40 13.16 1.05
N TYR A 410 5.30 13.42 0.32
CA TYR A 410 4.94 12.66 -0.90
C TYR A 410 5.99 12.83 -2.00
N GLU A 411 6.42 14.05 -2.28
CA GLU A 411 7.45 14.35 -3.29
C GLU A 411 8.75 13.61 -3.01
N ILE A 412 9.20 13.55 -1.75
CA ILE A 412 10.39 12.78 -1.34
C ILE A 412 10.21 11.29 -1.67
N SER A 413 9.03 10.74 -1.37
CA SER A 413 8.73 9.32 -1.60
C SER A 413 8.66 8.97 -3.08
N ILE A 414 8.04 9.83 -3.88
CA ILE A 414 7.93 9.67 -5.34
C ILE A 414 9.31 9.76 -5.98
N ALA A 415 10.10 10.77 -5.64
CA ALA A 415 11.46 10.91 -6.13
C ALA A 415 12.33 9.70 -5.78
N HIS A 416 12.16 9.12 -4.59
CA HIS A 416 12.85 7.89 -4.20
C HIS A 416 12.43 6.70 -5.06
N SER A 417 11.13 6.53 -5.31
CA SER A 417 10.63 5.44 -6.14
C SER A 417 11.21 5.51 -7.56
N TRP A 418 11.16 6.67 -8.19
CA TRP A 418 11.72 6.87 -9.53
C TRP A 418 13.25 6.76 -9.58
N SER A 419 13.96 7.13 -8.50
CA SER A 419 15.43 7.01 -8.44
C SER A 419 15.92 5.57 -8.50
N LYS A 420 15.07 4.58 -8.26
CA LYS A 420 15.40 3.15 -8.37
C LYS A 420 15.46 2.65 -9.81
N TRP A 421 14.89 3.39 -10.76
CA TRP A 421 14.89 2.96 -12.16
C TRP A 421 16.31 2.70 -12.68
N ASN A 422 16.50 1.55 -13.33
CA ASN A 422 17.79 1.07 -13.86
C ASN A 422 18.92 1.01 -12.81
N GLN A 423 18.55 0.88 -11.51
CA GLN A 423 19.49 0.67 -10.43
C GLN A 423 19.41 -0.78 -9.93
N PRO A 424 20.51 -1.29 -9.36
CA PRO A 424 20.46 -2.57 -8.64
C PRO A 424 19.39 -2.56 -7.55
N VAL A 425 18.74 -3.71 -7.36
CA VAL A 425 17.75 -3.90 -6.29
C VAL A 425 18.45 -3.86 -4.94
N ASP A 426 18.03 -2.97 -4.06
CA ASP A 426 18.49 -2.94 -2.67
C ASP A 426 17.70 -3.95 -1.84
N ARG A 427 18.27 -5.14 -1.66
CA ARG A 427 17.66 -6.24 -0.89
C ARG A 427 17.65 -5.99 0.62
N SER A 428 18.20 -4.88 1.10
CA SER A 428 18.16 -4.50 2.53
C SER A 428 16.93 -3.67 2.88
N GLU A 429 16.19 -3.16 1.90
CA GLU A 429 14.94 -2.43 2.12
C GLU A 429 13.81 -3.36 2.58
N TRP A 430 13.04 -2.90 3.54
CA TRP A 430 11.85 -3.58 4.05
C TRP A 430 10.59 -2.87 3.61
N HIS A 431 9.59 -3.63 3.13
CA HIS A 431 8.29 -3.09 2.75
C HIS A 431 7.35 -2.90 3.94
N MET A 432 7.57 -3.65 5.03
CA MET A 432 6.79 -3.55 6.26
C MET A 432 7.67 -3.02 7.39
N PRO A 433 7.19 -2.07 8.22
CA PRO A 433 7.93 -1.60 9.38
C PRO A 433 7.93 -2.65 10.50
N ALA A 434 8.91 -2.57 11.40
CA ALA A 434 9.10 -3.56 12.44
C ALA A 434 7.99 -3.61 13.50
N ASN A 435 7.15 -2.57 13.61
CA ASN A 435 5.96 -2.52 14.48
C ASN A 435 4.68 -3.04 13.81
N MET A 436 4.73 -3.60 12.62
CA MET A 436 3.58 -4.18 11.94
C MET A 436 3.43 -5.67 12.26
N VAL A 437 2.25 -6.07 12.72
CA VAL A 437 1.90 -7.49 12.96
C VAL A 437 1.57 -8.16 11.64
N ASN A 438 2.60 -8.52 10.90
CA ASN A 438 2.49 -9.19 9.61
C ASN A 438 3.83 -9.86 9.25
N ALA A 439 3.83 -10.58 8.13
CA ALA A 439 5.02 -11.16 7.52
C ALA A 439 4.80 -11.28 6.00
N TYR A 440 5.85 -11.42 5.23
CA TYR A 440 5.72 -11.64 3.79
C TYR A 440 6.87 -12.45 3.20
N TYR A 441 6.57 -13.10 2.08
CA TYR A 441 7.54 -13.62 1.15
C TYR A 441 7.55 -12.75 -0.10
N ASP A 442 8.73 -12.30 -0.51
CA ASP A 442 8.93 -11.56 -1.76
C ASP A 442 9.53 -12.52 -2.81
N PRO A 443 8.73 -12.94 -3.82
CA PRO A 443 9.20 -13.86 -4.84
C PRO A 443 10.22 -13.22 -5.81
N GLN A 444 10.19 -11.90 -6.01
CA GLN A 444 11.11 -11.19 -6.89
C GLN A 444 12.50 -11.12 -6.28
N GLN A 445 12.59 -10.96 -4.95
CA GLN A 445 13.84 -10.88 -4.21
C GLN A 445 14.22 -12.20 -3.52
N ASN A 446 13.34 -13.21 -3.55
CA ASN A 446 13.47 -14.47 -2.81
C ASN A 446 13.81 -14.24 -1.34
N GLN A 447 12.98 -13.45 -0.67
CA GLN A 447 13.13 -13.05 0.73
C GLN A 447 11.91 -13.44 1.55
N ILE A 448 12.14 -13.81 2.81
CA ILE A 448 11.11 -13.92 3.84
C ILE A 448 11.37 -12.88 4.91
N VAL A 449 10.33 -12.12 5.29
CA VAL A 449 10.46 -11.00 6.22
C VAL A 449 9.48 -11.15 7.37
N PHE A 450 10.00 -11.10 8.60
CA PHE A 450 9.23 -11.22 9.84
C PHE A 450 9.52 -10.02 10.74
N PRO A 451 8.68 -8.96 10.71
CA PRO A 451 8.79 -7.81 11.60
C PRO A 451 8.76 -8.19 13.08
N ALA A 452 9.42 -7.40 13.93
CA ALA A 452 9.49 -7.65 15.38
C ALA A 452 8.11 -7.78 16.04
N ALA A 453 7.11 -7.08 15.52
CA ALA A 453 5.77 -7.06 16.05
C ALA A 453 5.06 -8.43 16.01
N ILE A 454 5.26 -9.24 14.96
CA ILE A 454 4.68 -10.59 14.90
C ILE A 454 5.47 -11.60 15.74
N LEU A 455 6.72 -11.27 16.10
CA LEU A 455 7.62 -12.08 16.91
C LEU A 455 7.39 -11.82 18.41
N GLN A 456 6.12 -11.82 18.83
CA GLN A 456 5.66 -11.60 20.19
C GLN A 456 4.63 -12.67 20.59
N ALA A 457 4.38 -12.79 21.89
CA ALA A 457 3.29 -13.66 22.37
C ALA A 457 1.94 -13.24 21.76
N PRO A 458 1.07 -14.18 21.37
CA PRO A 458 1.14 -15.62 21.64
C PRO A 458 1.93 -16.43 20.59
N PHE A 459 2.46 -15.81 19.52
CA PHE A 459 3.12 -16.52 18.42
C PHE A 459 4.52 -16.94 18.75
N TYR A 460 5.27 -16.08 19.45
CA TYR A 460 6.65 -16.31 19.83
C TYR A 460 6.95 -15.70 21.20
N ASP A 461 7.74 -16.40 21.99
CA ASP A 461 8.39 -15.88 23.20
C ASP A 461 9.71 -16.62 23.43
N LEU A 462 10.78 -15.88 23.76
CA LEU A 462 12.11 -16.45 23.99
C LEU A 462 12.12 -17.50 25.11
N HIS A 463 11.22 -17.35 26.10
CA HIS A 463 11.16 -18.18 27.29
C HIS A 463 10.11 -19.30 27.22
N GLN A 464 9.27 -19.33 26.20
CA GLN A 464 8.34 -20.45 26.02
C GLN A 464 9.04 -21.69 25.42
N SER A 465 8.39 -22.86 25.52
CA SER A 465 9.00 -24.09 24.97
C SER A 465 9.23 -24.00 23.46
N SER A 466 10.28 -24.64 22.99
CA SER A 466 10.59 -24.73 21.57
C SER A 466 9.41 -25.27 20.75
N SER A 467 8.68 -26.29 21.28
CA SER A 467 7.47 -26.84 20.64
C SER A 467 6.38 -25.78 20.46
N ALA A 468 6.18 -24.92 21.46
CA ALA A 468 5.16 -23.84 21.39
C ALA A 468 5.58 -22.79 20.33
N ASN A 469 6.87 -22.43 20.28
CA ASN A 469 7.40 -21.52 19.26
C ASN A 469 7.24 -22.10 17.84
N TYR A 470 7.53 -23.37 17.63
CA TYR A 470 7.30 -24.00 16.32
C TYR A 470 5.81 -24.17 15.97
N GLY A 471 4.93 -24.38 16.97
CA GLY A 471 3.49 -24.44 16.77
C GLY A 471 2.82 -23.08 16.55
N GLY A 472 3.44 -22.00 17.07
CA GLY A 472 3.02 -20.61 16.89
C GLY A 472 3.68 -19.97 15.67
N ILE A 473 4.78 -19.24 15.90
CA ILE A 473 5.47 -18.52 14.81
C ILE A 473 6.03 -19.45 13.74
N GLY A 474 6.40 -20.68 14.08
CA GLY A 474 6.87 -21.66 13.12
C GLY A 474 5.82 -21.99 12.05
N ALA A 475 4.52 -22.04 12.40
CA ALA A 475 3.46 -22.21 11.43
C ALA A 475 3.35 -21.03 10.46
N VAL A 476 3.55 -19.80 10.95
CA VAL A 476 3.58 -18.58 10.12
C VAL A 476 4.80 -18.58 9.18
N ILE A 477 5.97 -18.96 9.70
CA ILE A 477 7.21 -19.03 8.91
C ILE A 477 7.11 -20.04 7.78
N ALA A 478 6.54 -21.22 8.06
CA ALA A 478 6.43 -22.30 7.08
C ALA A 478 5.36 -22.02 6.01
N HIS A 479 4.36 -21.23 6.35
CA HIS A 479 3.30 -20.84 5.41
C HIS A 479 3.82 -19.99 4.27
#